data_17820e0e0e55586280676983e81b3793
#
_entry.id   17820e0e0e55586280676983e81b3793
#
_cell.length_a   1.000
_cell.length_b   1.000
_cell.length_c   1.000
_cell.angle_alpha   90.00
_cell.angle_beta   90.00
_cell.angle_gamma   90.00
#
_symmetry.space_group_name_H-M   'P 1'
#
loop_
_entity.id
_entity.type
_entity.pdbx_description
1 polymer ?
#
loop_
_entity_poly.entity_id
_entity_poly.type
_entity_poly.pdbx_seq_one_letter_code
_entity_poly.pdbx_strand_id
1 'polypeptide(L)'
;MATPLNLTLRTGGATHRGAHRDNNEDSMAVAGSLCVVADGMGGHEAGEVASRLCVRQLAYSHFFTRPGGMSEEEQENYRQRVEKIKQDYQDKNSKQRHRRLTNELNHEIVRALDRTREILGETNDSIKDALSRSGGTTVTGAWLTNIGQQYLWVVFNIGDSRTYRL
;
A
#
# COMPACT_ATOMS: atom_id res chain seq x y z
N MET A 1 12.95 -20.96 -17.92
CA MET A 1 11.76 -20.39 -17.28
C MET A 1 12.07 -20.22 -15.81
N ALA A 2 12.07 -19.00 -15.27
CA ALA A 2 12.26 -18.82 -13.84
C ALA A 2 10.98 -19.27 -13.12
N THR A 3 11.12 -20.14 -12.14
CA THR A 3 10.03 -20.59 -11.27
C THR A 3 9.47 -19.36 -10.57
N PRO A 4 8.15 -19.14 -10.56
CA PRO A 4 7.57 -18.04 -9.78
C PRO A 4 7.96 -18.25 -8.30
N LEU A 5 8.54 -17.23 -7.70
CA LEU A 5 8.83 -17.24 -6.27
C LEU A 5 7.48 -17.34 -5.54
N ASN A 6 7.22 -18.50 -4.91
CA ASN A 6 6.10 -18.64 -3.99
C ASN A 6 6.44 -17.90 -2.70
N LEU A 7 6.02 -16.65 -2.61
CA LEU A 7 6.16 -15.85 -1.40
C LEU A 7 4.98 -16.12 -0.46
N THR A 8 5.28 -16.55 0.76
CA THR A 8 4.30 -16.63 1.83
C THR A 8 4.49 -15.48 2.79
N LEU A 9 3.49 -14.64 2.94
CA LEU A 9 3.48 -13.56 3.92
C LEU A 9 2.83 -14.07 5.21
N ARG A 10 3.54 -13.97 6.33
CA ARG A 10 2.99 -14.20 7.67
C ARG A 10 2.89 -12.86 8.37
N THR A 11 1.70 -12.56 8.85
CA THR A 11 1.40 -11.27 9.46
C THR A 11 0.66 -11.49 10.77
N GLY A 12 0.76 -10.51 11.65
CA GLY A 12 0.03 -10.48 12.90
C GLY A 12 -0.08 -9.05 13.39
N GLY A 13 -1.02 -8.79 14.28
CA GLY A 13 -1.21 -7.48 14.86
C GLY A 13 -1.91 -7.57 16.21
N ALA A 14 -1.70 -6.54 17.02
CA ALA A 14 -2.37 -6.39 18.30
C ALA A 14 -2.61 -4.91 18.58
N THR A 15 -3.71 -4.60 19.23
CA THR A 15 -4.02 -3.28 19.75
C THR A 15 -4.59 -3.42 21.16
N HIS A 16 -4.36 -2.42 22.00
CA HIS A 16 -4.82 -2.43 23.38
C HIS A 16 -4.98 -1.00 23.88
N ARG A 17 -6.07 -0.71 24.59
CA ARG A 17 -6.38 0.64 25.13
C ARG A 17 -5.37 1.18 26.17
N GLY A 18 -4.48 0.35 26.67
CA GLY A 18 -3.57 0.70 27.75
C GLY A 18 -4.25 0.65 29.13
N ALA A 19 -3.51 1.09 30.14
CA ALA A 19 -3.96 1.05 31.54
C ALA A 19 -4.74 2.30 31.99
N HIS A 20 -4.64 3.42 31.24
CA HIS A 20 -5.10 4.74 31.66
C HIS A 20 -6.22 5.33 30.81
N ARG A 21 -6.48 4.74 29.63
CA ARG A 21 -7.52 5.22 28.70
C ARG A 21 -8.82 4.46 28.92
N ASP A 22 -9.95 5.15 28.76
CA ASP A 22 -11.27 4.51 28.82
C ASP A 22 -11.57 3.79 27.50
N ASN A 23 -11.17 4.37 26.37
CA ASN A 23 -11.38 3.83 25.03
C ASN A 23 -10.05 3.54 24.31
N ASN A 24 -10.11 2.66 23.32
CA ASN A 24 -9.04 2.44 22.36
C ASN A 24 -9.39 3.15 21.06
N GLU A 25 -8.67 4.23 20.77
CA GLU A 25 -8.85 5.01 19.55
C GLU A 25 -7.98 4.51 18.39
N ASP A 26 -7.15 3.50 18.65
CA ASP A 26 -6.34 2.86 17.60
C ASP A 26 -7.15 1.83 16.82
N SER A 27 -6.85 1.74 15.55
CA SER A 27 -7.38 0.72 14.65
C SER A 27 -6.26 0.10 13.83
N MET A 28 -6.43 -1.17 13.46
CA MET A 28 -5.46 -1.87 12.61
C MET A 28 -6.15 -2.83 11.66
N ALA A 29 -5.51 -3.12 10.55
CA ALA A 29 -5.90 -4.21 9.68
C ALA A 29 -4.69 -4.89 9.05
N VAL A 30 -4.89 -6.18 8.79
CA VAL A 30 -4.09 -6.99 7.90
C VAL A 30 -5.03 -7.53 6.83
N ALA A 31 -4.84 -7.10 5.60
CA ALA A 31 -5.72 -7.45 4.49
C ALA A 31 -4.89 -7.74 3.23
N GLY A 32 -4.83 -9.01 2.84
CA GLY A 32 -4.00 -9.44 1.72
C GLY A 32 -2.53 -9.12 1.97
N SER A 33 -1.98 -8.21 1.18
CA SER A 33 -0.58 -7.75 1.29
C SER A 33 -0.41 -6.46 2.12
N LEU A 34 -1.50 -5.88 2.63
CA LEU A 34 -1.51 -4.66 3.42
C LEU A 34 -1.43 -4.96 4.91
N CYS A 35 -0.56 -4.24 5.60
CA CYS A 35 -0.56 -4.07 7.05
C CYS A 35 -0.67 -2.57 7.36
N VAL A 36 -1.66 -2.18 8.15
CA VAL A 36 -1.91 -0.77 8.48
C VAL A 36 -2.34 -0.60 9.93
N VAL A 37 -1.87 0.49 10.52
CA VAL A 37 -2.25 0.98 11.86
C VAL A 37 -2.64 2.44 11.74
N ALA A 38 -3.66 2.84 12.46
CA ALA A 38 -4.17 4.20 12.55
C ALA A 38 -4.42 4.54 14.03
N ASP A 39 -3.80 5.63 14.51
CA ASP A 39 -3.96 6.17 15.87
C ASP A 39 -4.93 7.35 15.77
N GLY A 40 -6.10 7.17 16.33
CA GLY A 40 -7.19 8.15 16.30
C GLY A 40 -6.97 9.28 17.30
N MET A 41 -7.32 10.51 16.89
CA MET A 41 -7.27 11.68 17.75
C MET A 41 -8.56 12.48 17.65
N GLY A 42 -9.03 12.95 18.78
CA GLY A 42 -10.22 13.80 18.87
C GLY A 42 -10.96 13.63 20.19
N GLY A 43 -11.79 14.61 20.54
CA GLY A 43 -12.64 14.51 21.72
C GLY A 43 -13.79 13.51 21.49
N HIS A 44 -14.18 12.79 22.55
CA HIS A 44 -15.25 11.80 22.52
C HIS A 44 -14.95 10.63 21.56
N GLU A 45 -15.91 10.18 20.77
CA GLU A 45 -15.77 9.02 19.88
C GLU A 45 -15.11 9.34 18.52
N ALA A 46 -14.71 10.60 18.29
CA ALA A 46 -14.25 11.04 16.97
C ALA A 46 -12.94 10.38 16.52
N GLY A 47 -11.99 10.17 17.43
CA GLY A 47 -10.73 9.48 17.13
C GLY A 47 -10.94 8.02 16.74
N GLU A 48 -11.76 7.29 17.49
CA GLU A 48 -12.13 5.90 17.21
C GLU A 48 -12.81 5.76 15.84
N VAL A 49 -13.73 6.67 15.53
CA VAL A 49 -14.41 6.67 14.22
C VAL A 49 -13.42 6.97 13.09
N ALA A 50 -12.52 7.95 13.28
CA ALA A 50 -11.53 8.31 12.28
C ALA A 50 -10.57 7.15 11.95
N SER A 51 -9.98 6.55 12.98
CA SER A 51 -9.03 5.44 12.81
C SER A 51 -9.70 4.21 12.18
N ARG A 52 -10.93 3.89 12.62
CA ARG A 52 -11.72 2.78 12.08
C ARG A 52 -12.08 2.99 10.61
N LEU A 53 -12.54 4.19 10.23
CA LEU A 53 -12.83 4.52 8.82
C LEU A 53 -11.57 4.45 7.96
N CYS A 54 -10.45 5.01 8.44
CA CYS A 54 -9.17 4.95 7.75
C CYS A 54 -8.77 3.51 7.42
N VAL A 55 -8.66 2.68 8.45
CA VAL A 55 -8.24 1.29 8.31
C VAL A 55 -9.21 0.49 7.44
N ARG A 56 -10.52 0.71 7.61
CA ARG A 56 -11.55 0.03 6.84
C ARG A 56 -11.45 0.35 5.34
N GLN A 57 -11.33 1.62 4.96
CA GLN A 57 -11.24 2.01 3.56
C GLN A 57 -10.00 1.45 2.89
N LEU A 58 -8.84 1.52 3.57
CA LEU A 58 -7.60 0.96 3.05
C LEU A 58 -7.69 -0.57 2.91
N ALA A 59 -8.25 -1.27 3.90
CA ALA A 59 -8.40 -2.71 3.88
C ALA A 59 -9.40 -3.22 2.82
N TYR A 60 -10.41 -2.42 2.47
CA TYR A 60 -11.36 -2.75 1.39
C TYR A 60 -10.92 -2.28 0.01
N SER A 61 -9.85 -1.51 -0.08
CA SER A 61 -9.30 -1.11 -1.38
C SER A 61 -8.72 -2.33 -2.11
N HIS A 62 -9.29 -2.62 -3.26
CA HIS A 62 -8.79 -3.70 -4.13
C HIS A 62 -7.34 -3.52 -4.54
N PHE A 63 -6.86 -2.30 -4.57
CA PHE A 63 -5.48 -1.99 -4.89
C PHE A 63 -4.48 -2.60 -3.90
N PHE A 64 -4.77 -2.50 -2.60
CA PHE A 64 -3.88 -3.04 -1.57
C PHE A 64 -4.06 -4.53 -1.31
N THR A 65 -5.25 -5.06 -1.56
CA THR A 65 -5.59 -6.44 -1.22
C THR A 65 -5.28 -7.43 -2.33
N ARG A 66 -5.07 -6.96 -3.56
CA ARG A 66 -4.66 -7.81 -4.69
C ARG A 66 -3.14 -8.02 -4.69
N PRO A 67 -2.66 -9.24 -4.98
CA PRO A 67 -1.24 -9.48 -5.22
C PRO A 67 -0.75 -8.58 -6.36
N GLY A 68 0.26 -7.76 -6.08
CA GLY A 68 0.85 -6.86 -7.06
C GLY A 68 0.19 -5.49 -7.21
N GLY A 69 -0.96 -5.22 -6.53
CA GLY A 69 -1.64 -3.92 -6.59
C GLY A 69 -2.23 -3.54 -7.96
N MET A 70 -2.00 -4.35 -8.99
CA MET A 70 -2.47 -4.15 -10.36
C MET A 70 -3.67 -5.04 -10.66
N SER A 71 -4.58 -4.59 -11.53
CA SER A 71 -5.59 -5.46 -12.13
C SER A 71 -4.92 -6.52 -13.03
N GLU A 72 -5.64 -7.58 -13.36
CA GLU A 72 -5.12 -8.61 -14.28
C GLU A 72 -4.74 -8.02 -15.65
N GLU A 73 -5.56 -7.09 -16.15
CA GLU A 73 -5.30 -6.38 -17.40
C GLU A 73 -4.03 -5.53 -17.33
N GLU A 74 -3.82 -4.79 -16.24
CA GLU A 74 -2.60 -3.99 -16.04
C GLU A 74 -1.37 -4.86 -15.94
N GLN A 75 -1.45 -6.02 -15.26
CA GLN A 75 -0.35 -6.98 -15.17
C GLN A 75 0.00 -7.56 -16.55
N GLU A 76 -1.01 -7.93 -17.33
CA GLU A 76 -0.80 -8.46 -18.68
C GLU A 76 -0.20 -7.40 -19.61
N ASN A 77 -0.72 -6.17 -19.59
CA ASN A 77 -0.17 -5.05 -20.34
C ASN A 77 1.30 -4.76 -19.95
N TYR A 78 1.64 -4.84 -18.67
CA TYR A 78 3.02 -4.71 -18.22
C TYR A 78 3.90 -5.85 -18.74
N ARG A 79 3.45 -7.11 -18.64
CA ARG A 79 4.19 -8.26 -19.18
C ARG A 79 4.47 -8.12 -20.67
N GLN A 80 3.46 -7.71 -21.45
CA GLN A 80 3.59 -7.52 -22.89
C GLN A 80 4.61 -6.41 -23.23
N ARG A 81 4.60 -5.28 -22.48
CA ARG A 81 5.60 -4.21 -22.68
C ARG A 81 7.02 -4.70 -22.38
N VAL A 82 7.20 -5.41 -21.28
CA VAL A 82 8.51 -5.97 -20.90
C VAL A 82 8.98 -7.00 -21.93
N GLU A 83 8.11 -7.87 -22.40
CA GLU A 83 8.46 -8.89 -23.39
C GLU A 83 8.81 -8.27 -24.75
N LYS A 84 8.07 -7.26 -25.16
CA LYS A 84 8.38 -6.48 -26.35
C LYS A 84 9.77 -5.82 -26.26
N ILE A 85 10.12 -5.22 -25.12
CA ILE A 85 11.44 -4.64 -24.90
C ILE A 85 12.53 -5.71 -24.99
N LYS A 86 12.29 -6.90 -24.44
CA LYS A 86 13.24 -8.02 -24.54
C LYS A 86 13.42 -8.47 -25.98
N GLN A 87 12.35 -8.60 -26.75
CA GLN A 87 12.38 -9.03 -28.16
C GLN A 87 13.06 -7.99 -29.05
N ASP A 88 12.72 -6.71 -28.93
CA ASP A 88 13.28 -5.61 -29.74
C ASP A 88 14.81 -5.48 -29.57
N TYR A 89 15.36 -5.97 -28.47
CA TYR A 89 16.78 -5.82 -28.13
C TYR A 89 17.53 -7.15 -27.95
N GLN A 90 16.98 -8.27 -28.44
CA GLN A 90 17.60 -9.59 -28.30
C GLN A 90 19.00 -9.66 -28.94
N ASP A 91 19.25 -8.92 -30.05
CA ASP A 91 20.44 -9.08 -30.86
C ASP A 91 21.41 -7.90 -30.89
N LYS A 92 21.10 -6.71 -30.36
CA LYS A 92 21.88 -5.51 -30.76
C LYS A 92 22.48 -4.64 -29.65
N ASN A 93 21.93 -4.58 -28.42
CA ASN A 93 22.51 -3.69 -27.42
C ASN A 93 22.01 -3.98 -25.98
N SER A 94 22.78 -4.78 -25.22
CA SER A 94 22.43 -5.14 -23.84
C SER A 94 22.28 -3.92 -22.91
N LYS A 95 23.07 -2.85 -23.12
CA LYS A 95 22.97 -1.61 -22.32
C LYS A 95 21.66 -0.86 -22.57
N GLN A 96 21.22 -0.80 -23.82
CA GLN A 96 20.00 -0.09 -24.18
C GLN A 96 18.75 -0.86 -23.72
N ARG A 97 18.76 -2.19 -23.82
CA ARG A 97 17.73 -3.06 -23.25
C ARG A 97 17.65 -2.86 -21.74
N HIS A 98 18.77 -2.92 -21.03
CA HIS A 98 18.81 -2.73 -19.57
C HIS A 98 18.24 -1.36 -19.17
N ARG A 99 18.64 -0.28 -19.84
CA ARG A 99 18.12 1.07 -19.59
C ARG A 99 16.60 1.16 -19.78
N ARG A 100 16.04 0.53 -20.83
CA ARG A 100 14.58 0.54 -21.05
C ARG A 100 13.82 -0.27 -20.03
N LEU A 101 14.32 -1.45 -19.66
CA LEU A 101 13.70 -2.26 -18.59
C LEU A 101 13.73 -1.54 -17.25
N THR A 102 14.82 -0.86 -16.93
CA THR A 102 14.93 -0.04 -15.71
C THR A 102 13.94 1.13 -15.72
N ASN A 103 13.79 1.81 -16.86
CA ASN A 103 12.81 2.90 -16.99
C ASN A 103 11.37 2.39 -16.84
N GLU A 104 11.03 1.24 -17.42
CA GLU A 104 9.70 0.63 -17.29
C GLU A 104 9.42 0.25 -15.82
N LEU A 105 10.39 -0.36 -15.13
CA LEU A 105 10.29 -0.68 -13.71
C LEU A 105 10.08 0.57 -12.85
N ASN A 106 10.85 1.62 -13.09
CA ASN A 106 10.72 2.89 -12.38
C ASN A 106 9.34 3.52 -12.62
N HIS A 107 8.82 3.46 -13.85
CA HIS A 107 7.49 3.96 -14.16
C HIS A 107 6.39 3.23 -13.37
N GLU A 108 6.46 1.91 -13.26
CA GLU A 108 5.49 1.14 -12.47
C GLU A 108 5.61 1.40 -10.97
N ILE A 109 6.83 1.63 -10.46
CA ILE A 109 7.03 2.04 -9.07
C ILE A 109 6.35 3.40 -8.81
N VAL A 110 6.57 4.38 -9.67
CA VAL A 110 5.95 5.71 -9.55
C VAL A 110 4.43 5.60 -9.57
N ARG A 111 3.84 4.82 -10.49
CA ARG A 111 2.39 4.58 -10.54
C ARG A 111 1.85 3.98 -9.24
N ALA A 112 2.56 3.00 -8.67
CA ALA A 112 2.16 2.40 -7.40
C ALA A 112 2.18 3.41 -6.24
N LEU A 113 3.17 4.30 -6.20
CA LEU A 113 3.27 5.37 -5.22
C LEU A 113 2.18 6.43 -5.40
N ASP A 114 1.93 6.86 -6.63
CA ASP A 114 0.89 7.86 -6.93
C ASP A 114 -0.51 7.31 -6.59
N ARG A 115 -0.80 6.06 -6.94
CA ARG A 115 -2.07 5.44 -6.59
C ARG A 115 -2.24 5.27 -5.07
N THR A 116 -1.17 4.95 -4.35
CA THR A 116 -1.18 4.91 -2.88
C THR A 116 -1.55 6.28 -2.32
N ARG A 117 -0.95 7.34 -2.85
CA ARG A 117 -1.24 8.74 -2.43
C ARG A 117 -2.68 9.14 -2.71
N GLU A 118 -3.22 8.79 -3.88
CA GLU A 118 -4.62 9.05 -4.24
C GLU A 118 -5.59 8.39 -3.26
N ILE A 119 -5.40 7.09 -2.97
CA ILE A 119 -6.27 6.36 -2.03
C ILE A 119 -6.21 6.93 -0.62
N LEU A 120 -5.02 7.34 -0.16
CA LEU A 120 -4.87 8.03 1.13
C LEU A 120 -5.59 9.38 1.13
N GLY A 121 -5.58 10.11 0.02
CA GLY A 121 -6.34 11.34 -0.16
C GLY A 121 -7.85 11.12 -0.11
N GLU A 122 -8.37 10.17 -0.88
CA GLU A 122 -9.78 9.77 -0.88
C GLU A 122 -10.25 9.32 0.52
N THR A 123 -9.38 8.59 1.23
CA THR A 123 -9.63 8.17 2.62
C THR A 123 -9.72 9.36 3.57
N ASN A 124 -8.81 10.33 3.46
CA ASN A 124 -8.82 11.54 4.27
C ASN A 124 -10.08 12.38 4.02
N ASP A 125 -10.52 12.51 2.77
CA ASP A 125 -11.73 13.26 2.46
C ASP A 125 -12.99 12.57 3.03
N SER A 126 -13.07 11.26 2.94
CA SER A 126 -14.15 10.49 3.55
C SER A 126 -14.20 10.63 5.08
N ILE A 127 -13.03 10.71 5.74
CA ILE A 127 -12.95 10.94 7.19
C ILE A 127 -13.44 12.35 7.53
N LYS A 128 -13.02 13.37 6.78
CA LYS A 128 -13.48 14.75 6.97
C LYS A 128 -15.00 14.90 6.82
N ASP A 129 -15.55 14.24 5.80
CA ASP A 129 -17.00 14.27 5.55
C ASP A 129 -17.79 13.61 6.69
N ALA A 130 -17.27 12.48 7.22
CA ALA A 130 -17.91 11.76 8.31
C ALA A 130 -17.85 12.48 9.67
N LEU A 131 -16.77 13.22 9.94
CA LEU A 131 -16.48 13.77 11.27
C LEU A 131 -16.82 15.26 11.44
N SER A 132 -17.33 15.93 10.41
CA SER A 132 -17.73 17.36 10.51
C SER A 132 -16.72 18.26 11.23
N ARG A 133 -15.42 18.02 11.09
CA ARG A 133 -14.26 18.75 11.62
C ARG A 133 -13.80 18.41 13.05
N SER A 134 -14.34 17.39 13.74
CA SER A 134 -14.04 17.19 15.17
C SER A 134 -13.09 16.04 15.49
N GLY A 135 -12.37 15.49 14.54
CA GLY A 135 -11.43 14.39 14.78
C GLY A 135 -10.53 14.11 13.60
N GLY A 136 -9.58 13.22 13.82
CA GLY A 136 -8.63 12.80 12.80
C GLY A 136 -7.94 11.50 13.19
N THR A 137 -7.03 11.06 12.38
CA THR A 137 -6.20 9.90 12.68
C THR A 137 -4.85 10.02 12.00
N THR A 138 -3.80 9.47 12.63
CA THR A 138 -2.59 9.13 11.94
C THR A 138 -2.84 7.90 11.08
N VAL A 139 -1.95 7.60 10.17
CA VAL A 139 -1.89 6.31 9.50
C VAL A 139 -0.47 5.94 9.16
N THR A 140 -0.08 4.73 9.49
CA THR A 140 1.18 4.15 9.02
C THR A 140 0.93 2.74 8.52
N GLY A 141 1.60 2.35 7.47
CA GLY A 141 1.40 1.03 6.91
C GLY A 141 2.44 0.64 5.88
N ALA A 142 2.35 -0.62 5.50
CA ALA A 142 3.14 -1.19 4.43
C ALA A 142 2.30 -2.17 3.63
N TRP A 143 2.49 -2.20 2.33
CA TRP A 143 1.90 -3.23 1.48
C TRP A 143 2.93 -3.80 0.52
N LEU A 144 2.81 -5.08 0.29
CA LEU A 144 3.71 -5.82 -0.58
C LEU A 144 3.14 -5.85 -1.99
N THR A 145 3.90 -5.35 -2.94
CA THR A 145 3.57 -5.36 -4.37
C THR A 145 4.56 -6.19 -5.17
N ASN A 146 4.15 -6.65 -6.32
CA ASN A 146 5.02 -7.34 -7.28
C ASN A 146 5.12 -6.48 -8.55
N ILE A 147 6.30 -5.97 -8.83
CA ILE A 147 6.59 -5.17 -10.01
C ILE A 147 7.78 -5.79 -10.74
N GLY A 148 7.60 -6.20 -11.98
CA GLY A 148 8.68 -6.75 -12.81
C GLY A 148 9.33 -8.01 -12.24
N GLN A 149 8.57 -8.88 -11.63
CA GLN A 149 9.02 -10.10 -10.93
C GLN A 149 9.80 -9.83 -9.63
N GLN A 150 9.77 -8.61 -9.12
CA GLN A 150 10.35 -8.24 -7.84
C GLN A 150 9.25 -7.93 -6.84
N TYR A 151 9.40 -8.43 -5.62
CA TYR A 151 8.55 -8.05 -4.50
C TYR A 151 9.12 -6.82 -3.81
N LEU A 152 8.30 -5.77 -3.71
CA LEU A 152 8.67 -4.50 -3.13
C LEU A 152 7.70 -4.15 -2.01
N TRP A 153 8.23 -3.68 -0.90
CA TRP A 153 7.43 -3.06 0.14
C TRP A 153 7.24 -1.57 -0.18
N VAL A 154 6.00 -1.15 -0.28
CA VAL A 154 5.63 0.25 -0.27
C VAL A 154 5.22 0.61 1.15
N VAL A 155 5.93 1.55 1.74
CA VAL A 155 5.68 2.05 3.10
C VAL A 155 5.10 3.45 3.00
N PHE A 156 4.06 3.72 3.77
CA PHE A 156 3.45 5.05 3.85
C PHE A 156 3.24 5.45 5.32
N ASN A 157 3.28 6.77 5.56
CA ASN A 157 3.08 7.33 6.88
C ASN A 157 2.49 8.75 6.79
N ILE A 158 1.46 9.00 7.58
CA ILE A 158 0.88 10.33 7.82
C ILE A 158 0.72 10.49 9.32
N GLY A 159 1.41 11.47 9.92
CA GLY A 159 1.43 11.71 11.36
C GLY A 159 2.69 11.18 12.03
N ASP A 160 2.60 10.91 13.33
CA ASP A 160 3.70 10.53 14.20
C ASP A 160 3.77 9.01 14.53
N SER A 161 2.83 8.22 14.02
CA SER A 161 2.94 6.76 14.00
C SER A 161 4.12 6.30 13.13
N ARG A 162 4.64 5.10 13.34
CA ARG A 162 5.92 4.69 12.71
C ARG A 162 5.89 3.25 12.21
N THR A 163 6.53 3.04 11.08
CA THR A 163 6.87 1.71 10.55
C THR A 163 8.38 1.49 10.68
N TYR A 164 8.79 0.32 11.15
CA TYR A 164 10.18 -0.06 11.32
C TYR A 164 10.50 -1.31 10.48
N ARG A 165 11.72 -1.34 9.95
CA ARG A 165 12.33 -2.54 9.38
C ARG A 165 13.37 -3.05 10.35
N LEU A 166 13.29 -4.32 10.71
CA LEU A 166 14.28 -5.06 11.49
C LEU A 166 15.26 -5.81 10.57
#